data_fc5691da644e4fd3791e5eca524973f6
#
_entry.id   fc5691da644e4fd3791e5eca524973f6
#
_cell.length_a   1.000
_cell.length_b   1.000
_cell.length_c   1.000
_cell.angle_alpha   90.00
_cell.angle_beta   90.00
_cell.angle_gamma   90.00
#
_symmetry.space_group_name_H-M   'P 1'
#
loop_
_entity.id
_entity.type
_entity.pdbx_description
1 polymer ?
#
loop_
_entity_poly.entity_id
_entity_poly.type
_entity_poly.pdbx_seq_one_letter_code
_entity_poly.pdbx_strand_id
1 'polypeptide(L)'
;TATVDGGTGILVALGATPQDKAGHPLRPGGGSLTELAGFDTAQLNIPAAAVEWVLLTDVTNPATGPDGAAAVFGPQKGATSKDITLLDAALAQLCDICEVDPTTPGFGAAGGLPIGITWLSTLMHGNHSHIHVLPGARMVAESVGLPELIHSADLVVTGEGRFDKQST
;
A
#
# COMPACT_ATOMS: atom_id res chain seq x y z
N THR A 1 4.56 0.34 8.93
CA THR A 1 4.50 -1.08 8.56
C THR A 1 5.89 -1.69 8.52
N ALA A 2 5.98 -3.01 8.66
CA ALA A 2 7.25 -3.76 8.61
C ALA A 2 7.40 -4.56 7.30
N THR A 3 6.46 -4.45 6.37
CA THR A 3 6.42 -5.21 5.11
C THR A 3 6.61 -4.32 3.88
N VAL A 4 7.03 -4.93 2.78
CA VAL A 4 7.02 -4.39 1.42
C VAL A 4 6.50 -5.54 0.54
N ASP A 5 5.20 -5.74 0.55
CA ASP A 5 4.53 -6.90 -0.08
C ASP A 5 3.29 -6.50 -0.90
N GLY A 6 3.09 -5.21 -1.15
CA GLY A 6 1.97 -4.72 -1.95
C GLY A 6 0.59 -5.00 -1.35
N GLY A 7 0.53 -5.30 -0.05
CA GLY A 7 -0.72 -5.65 0.64
C GLY A 7 -1.16 -7.10 0.44
N THR A 8 -0.34 -7.97 -0.13
CA THR A 8 -0.70 -9.38 -0.37
C THR A 8 -1.01 -10.15 0.90
N GLY A 9 -0.45 -9.76 2.06
CA GLY A 9 -0.83 -10.33 3.35
C GLY A 9 -2.32 -10.13 3.67
N ILE A 10 -2.89 -8.97 3.33
CA ILE A 10 -4.33 -8.71 3.49
C ILE A 10 -5.13 -9.56 2.50
N LEU A 11 -4.68 -9.65 1.25
CA LEU A 11 -5.35 -10.46 0.23
C LEU A 11 -5.44 -11.93 0.66
N VAL A 12 -4.34 -12.50 1.18
CA VAL A 12 -4.31 -13.87 1.72
C VAL A 12 -5.29 -14.02 2.89
N ALA A 13 -5.31 -13.05 3.82
CA ALA A 13 -6.25 -13.08 4.96
C ALA A 13 -7.72 -13.02 4.51
N LEU A 14 -8.00 -12.40 3.36
CA LEU A 14 -9.32 -12.35 2.74
C LEU A 14 -9.62 -13.54 1.82
N GLY A 15 -8.68 -14.46 1.65
CA GLY A 15 -8.85 -15.69 0.88
C GLY A 15 -8.41 -15.60 -0.59
N ALA A 16 -7.67 -14.56 -0.98
CA ALA A 16 -7.02 -14.48 -2.29
C ALA A 16 -5.55 -14.91 -2.16
N THR A 17 -5.20 -16.05 -2.73
CA THR A 17 -3.87 -16.66 -2.59
C THR A 17 -2.98 -16.35 -3.80
N PRO A 18 -1.84 -15.63 -3.64
CA PRO A 18 -0.91 -15.40 -4.73
C PRO A 18 -0.26 -16.69 -5.20
N GLN A 19 -0.16 -16.91 -6.51
CA GLN A 19 0.32 -18.13 -7.13
C GLN A 19 1.37 -17.86 -8.20
N ASP A 20 2.27 -18.84 -8.40
CA ASP A 20 3.20 -18.90 -9.52
C ASP A 20 2.50 -19.41 -10.81
N LYS A 21 3.29 -19.50 -11.90
CA LYS A 21 2.80 -19.99 -13.20
C LYS A 21 2.34 -21.46 -13.19
N ALA A 22 2.75 -22.24 -12.20
CA ALA A 22 2.32 -23.63 -12.03
C ALA A 22 1.07 -23.76 -11.12
N GLY A 23 0.57 -22.66 -10.57
CA GLY A 23 -0.57 -22.64 -9.65
C GLY A 23 -0.18 -22.95 -8.20
N HIS A 24 1.10 -22.94 -7.85
CA HIS A 24 1.52 -23.15 -6.48
C HIS A 24 1.45 -21.85 -5.68
N PRO A 25 0.97 -21.90 -4.42
CA PRO A 25 0.96 -20.73 -3.55
C PRO A 25 2.36 -20.16 -3.32
N LEU A 26 2.50 -18.85 -3.43
CA LEU A 26 3.75 -18.17 -3.10
C LEU A 26 3.97 -18.12 -1.58
N ARG A 27 5.25 -18.06 -1.19
CA ARG A 27 5.62 -17.83 0.21
C ARG A 27 5.20 -16.43 0.64
N PRO A 28 4.83 -16.23 1.92
CA PRO A 28 4.56 -14.90 2.44
C PRO A 28 5.75 -13.95 2.31
N GLY A 29 5.46 -12.67 2.06
CA GLY A 29 6.44 -11.60 1.93
C GLY A 29 6.71 -11.16 0.50
N GLY A 30 7.21 -9.94 0.35
CA GLY A 30 7.35 -9.27 -0.95
C GLY A 30 8.35 -9.95 -1.92
N GLY A 31 9.41 -10.58 -1.38
CA GLY A 31 10.44 -11.17 -2.24
C GLY A 31 9.96 -12.28 -3.17
N SER A 32 8.93 -13.03 -2.81
CA SER A 32 8.36 -14.09 -3.64
C SER A 32 7.48 -13.57 -4.79
N LEU A 33 7.06 -12.31 -4.75
CA LEU A 33 6.18 -11.72 -5.75
C LEU A 33 6.84 -11.54 -7.13
N THR A 34 8.15 -11.70 -7.25
CA THR A 34 8.82 -11.80 -8.55
C THR A 34 8.37 -13.03 -9.36
N GLU A 35 7.81 -14.03 -8.69
CA GLU A 35 7.29 -15.26 -9.31
C GLU A 35 5.75 -15.19 -9.48
N LEU A 36 5.12 -14.09 -9.09
CA LEU A 36 3.66 -13.94 -9.15
C LEU A 36 3.15 -14.06 -10.59
N ALA A 37 2.16 -14.92 -10.78
CA ALA A 37 1.46 -15.09 -12.05
C ALA A 37 -0.05 -14.78 -11.95
N GLY A 38 -0.60 -14.73 -10.74
CA GLY A 38 -2.00 -14.43 -10.49
C GLY A 38 -2.43 -14.75 -9.06
N PHE A 39 -3.72 -14.72 -8.83
CA PHE A 39 -4.32 -15.02 -7.54
C PHE A 39 -5.40 -16.09 -7.69
N ASP A 40 -5.37 -17.08 -6.81
CA ASP A 40 -6.52 -17.96 -6.59
C ASP A 40 -7.53 -17.28 -5.65
N THR A 41 -8.74 -17.07 -6.14
CA THR A 41 -9.83 -16.40 -5.41
C THR A 41 -10.95 -17.36 -4.99
N ALA A 42 -10.74 -18.66 -5.12
CA ALA A 42 -11.77 -19.67 -4.79
C ALA A 42 -12.25 -19.61 -3.33
N GLN A 43 -11.42 -19.12 -2.44
CA GLN A 43 -11.75 -18.97 -1.01
C GLN A 43 -11.98 -17.50 -0.61
N LEU A 44 -12.17 -16.60 -1.57
CA LEU A 44 -12.34 -15.17 -1.28
C LEU A 44 -13.58 -14.91 -0.42
N ASN A 45 -13.39 -14.20 0.68
CA ASN A 45 -14.48 -13.71 1.51
C ASN A 45 -15.17 -12.53 0.81
N ILE A 46 -16.15 -12.83 -0.02
CA ILE A 46 -16.86 -11.85 -0.86
C ILE A 46 -17.42 -10.67 -0.03
N PRO A 47 -18.16 -10.90 1.09
CA PRO A 47 -18.67 -9.79 1.90
C PRO A 47 -17.58 -8.84 2.41
N ALA A 48 -16.43 -9.37 2.81
CA ALA A 48 -15.32 -8.56 3.29
C ALA A 48 -14.53 -7.89 2.15
N ALA A 49 -14.49 -8.50 0.97
CA ALA A 49 -13.81 -7.94 -0.20
C ALA A 49 -14.61 -6.83 -0.89
N ALA A 50 -15.94 -6.89 -0.81
CA ALA A 50 -16.86 -5.98 -1.52
C ALA A 50 -17.17 -4.67 -0.76
N VAL A 51 -16.42 -4.34 0.29
CA VAL A 51 -16.58 -3.08 1.03
C VAL A 51 -15.99 -1.90 0.25
N GLU A 52 -16.41 -0.71 0.59
CA GLU A 52 -15.74 0.51 0.18
C GLU A 52 -14.44 0.70 0.99
N TRP A 53 -13.33 0.92 0.29
CA TRP A 53 -12.02 1.06 0.90
C TRP A 53 -11.59 2.52 0.98
N VAL A 54 -11.26 2.97 2.17
CA VAL A 54 -10.66 4.29 2.40
C VAL A 54 -9.26 4.09 2.95
N LEU A 55 -8.25 4.37 2.14
CA LEU A 55 -6.85 4.28 2.52
C LEU A 55 -6.34 5.67 2.89
N LEU A 56 -6.00 5.84 4.17
CA LEU A 56 -5.42 7.09 4.68
C LEU A 56 -3.90 7.02 4.54
N THR A 57 -3.32 7.95 3.77
CA THR A 57 -1.87 8.04 3.56
C THR A 57 -1.40 9.48 3.58
N ASP A 58 -0.19 9.70 4.09
CA ASP A 58 0.46 11.02 4.15
C ASP A 58 1.73 11.07 3.29
N VAL A 59 1.96 10.02 2.47
CA VAL A 59 3.09 9.96 1.55
C VAL A 59 2.60 9.95 0.12
N THR A 60 3.36 10.60 -0.77
CA THR A 60 3.09 10.68 -2.21
C THR A 60 3.98 9.74 -3.04
N ASN A 61 4.82 8.95 -2.37
CA ASN A 61 5.75 8.03 -3.01
C ASN A 61 5.01 7.05 -3.95
N PRO A 62 5.53 6.82 -5.17
CA PRO A 62 5.01 5.79 -6.07
C PRO A 62 5.32 4.38 -5.54
N ALA A 63 4.76 3.36 -6.19
CA ALA A 63 5.00 1.98 -5.80
C ALA A 63 6.46 1.55 -6.01
N THR A 64 7.07 1.93 -7.14
CA THR A 64 8.38 1.47 -7.60
C THR A 64 9.31 2.63 -7.98
N GLY A 65 10.57 2.31 -8.24
CA GLY A 65 11.59 3.27 -8.66
C GLY A 65 12.37 3.89 -7.50
N PRO A 66 13.20 4.92 -7.79
CA PRO A 66 14.10 5.51 -6.80
C PRO A 66 13.37 6.17 -5.61
N ASP A 67 12.15 6.65 -5.84
CA ASP A 67 11.28 7.22 -4.81
C ASP A 67 10.19 6.24 -4.35
N GLY A 68 10.27 4.98 -4.77
CA GLY A 68 9.29 3.94 -4.51
C GLY A 68 9.34 3.33 -3.10
N ALA A 69 8.37 2.48 -2.81
CA ALA A 69 8.19 1.86 -1.50
C ALA A 69 9.42 1.12 -1.00
N ALA A 70 10.09 0.34 -1.86
CA ALA A 70 11.26 -0.45 -1.49
C ALA A 70 12.48 0.44 -1.25
N ALA A 71 12.73 1.41 -2.15
CA ALA A 71 13.89 2.28 -2.08
C ALA A 71 13.86 3.21 -0.87
N VAL A 72 12.72 3.85 -0.62
CA VAL A 72 12.58 4.87 0.43
C VAL A 72 12.35 4.25 1.81
N PHE A 73 11.47 3.25 1.90
CA PHE A 73 11.04 2.71 3.20
C PHE A 73 11.64 1.34 3.54
N GLY A 74 12.29 0.67 2.57
CA GLY A 74 12.95 -0.62 2.78
C GLY A 74 14.08 -0.58 3.81
N PRO A 75 15.01 0.39 3.74
CA PRO A 75 16.15 0.46 4.67
C PRO A 75 15.74 0.49 6.14
N GLN A 76 14.77 1.30 6.51
CA GLN A 76 14.28 1.38 7.91
C GLN A 76 13.56 0.10 8.37
N LYS A 77 13.18 -0.76 7.45
CA LYS A 77 12.57 -2.08 7.69
C LYS A 77 13.61 -3.21 7.69
N GLY A 78 14.90 -2.88 7.52
CA GLY A 78 16.01 -3.82 7.54
C GLY A 78 16.40 -4.38 6.17
N ALA A 79 15.87 -3.85 5.07
CA ALA A 79 16.23 -4.31 3.73
C ALA A 79 17.65 -3.87 3.36
N THR A 80 18.44 -4.81 2.83
CA THR A 80 19.74 -4.54 2.20
C THR A 80 19.55 -3.98 0.79
N SER A 81 20.62 -3.48 0.16
CA SER A 81 20.55 -3.00 -1.23
C SER A 81 20.08 -4.09 -2.22
N LYS A 82 20.40 -5.35 -1.94
CA LYS A 82 19.92 -6.49 -2.75
C LYS A 82 18.43 -6.71 -2.54
N ASP A 83 17.96 -6.62 -1.30
CA ASP A 83 16.55 -6.77 -0.97
C ASP A 83 15.73 -5.63 -1.60
N ILE A 84 16.23 -4.40 -1.59
CA ILE A 84 15.58 -3.26 -2.24
C ILE A 84 15.36 -3.51 -3.72
N THR A 85 16.40 -3.96 -4.44
CA THR A 85 16.29 -4.29 -5.88
C THR A 85 15.28 -5.41 -6.12
N LEU A 86 15.30 -6.45 -5.28
CA LEU A 86 14.37 -7.58 -5.38
C LEU A 86 12.93 -7.14 -5.11
N LEU A 87 12.72 -6.35 -4.05
CA LEU A 87 11.39 -5.88 -3.64
C LEU A 87 10.80 -4.88 -4.64
N ASP A 88 11.63 -4.04 -5.24
CA ASP A 88 11.18 -3.11 -6.28
C ASP A 88 10.70 -3.87 -7.53
N ALA A 89 11.47 -4.86 -7.98
CA ALA A 89 11.06 -5.75 -9.07
C ALA A 89 9.79 -6.55 -8.73
N ALA A 90 9.66 -6.99 -7.48
CA ALA A 90 8.49 -7.71 -6.99
C ALA A 90 7.23 -6.84 -6.99
N LEU A 91 7.33 -5.58 -6.57
CA LEU A 91 6.22 -4.63 -6.64
C LEU A 91 5.87 -4.28 -8.09
N ALA A 92 6.86 -4.17 -8.99
CA ALA A 92 6.61 -3.97 -10.41
C ALA A 92 5.81 -5.14 -11.01
N GLN A 93 6.20 -6.39 -10.72
CA GLN A 93 5.46 -7.58 -11.12
C GLN A 93 4.02 -7.59 -10.57
N LEU A 94 3.86 -7.20 -9.30
CA LEU A 94 2.53 -7.09 -8.70
C LEU A 94 1.68 -6.03 -9.41
N CYS A 95 2.25 -4.86 -9.72
CA CYS A 95 1.54 -3.81 -10.46
C CYS A 95 1.07 -4.30 -11.83
N ASP A 96 1.92 -5.03 -12.56
CA ASP A 96 1.58 -5.62 -13.86
C ASP A 96 0.40 -6.60 -13.74
N ILE A 97 0.44 -7.51 -12.78
CA ILE A 97 -0.62 -8.51 -12.55
C ILE A 97 -1.93 -7.85 -12.06
N CYS A 98 -1.82 -6.80 -11.27
CA CYS A 98 -2.97 -6.06 -10.73
C CYS A 98 -3.51 -4.98 -11.68
N GLU A 99 -2.86 -4.76 -12.83
CA GLU A 99 -3.19 -3.69 -13.79
C GLU A 99 -3.20 -2.30 -13.16
N VAL A 100 -2.23 -2.03 -12.28
CA VAL A 100 -2.08 -0.79 -11.52
C VAL A 100 -0.86 -0.02 -12.03
N ASP A 101 -1.01 1.28 -12.27
CA ASP A 101 0.11 2.14 -12.64
C ASP A 101 1.08 2.30 -11.46
N PRO A 102 2.33 1.78 -11.57
CA PRO A 102 3.33 1.83 -10.50
C PRO A 102 3.77 3.26 -10.14
N THR A 103 3.48 4.25 -10.99
CA THR A 103 3.85 5.67 -10.77
C THR A 103 2.77 6.44 -10.01
N THR A 104 1.63 5.83 -9.72
CA THR A 104 0.52 6.49 -9.02
C THR A 104 0.97 7.05 -7.67
N PRO A 105 0.78 8.35 -7.40
CA PRO A 105 1.15 8.96 -6.13
C PRO A 105 0.44 8.28 -4.94
N GLY A 106 1.20 8.02 -3.85
CA GLY A 106 0.69 7.38 -2.65
C GLY A 106 0.68 5.84 -2.69
N PHE A 107 0.93 5.22 -3.85
CA PHE A 107 0.91 3.76 -3.97
C PHE A 107 2.14 3.07 -3.34
N GLY A 108 3.18 3.83 -2.98
CA GLY A 108 4.28 3.36 -2.15
C GLY A 108 3.96 3.28 -0.66
N ALA A 109 2.84 3.84 -0.22
CA ALA A 109 2.44 3.83 1.18
C ALA A 109 2.33 2.40 1.72
N ALA A 110 2.76 2.24 2.98
CA ALA A 110 2.68 0.96 3.72
C ALA A 110 3.27 -0.24 2.95
N GLY A 111 4.33 -0.01 2.16
CA GLY A 111 5.00 -1.06 1.39
C GLY A 111 4.25 -1.51 0.14
N GLY A 112 3.50 -0.61 -0.49
CA GLY A 112 2.72 -0.88 -1.69
C GLY A 112 1.29 -1.38 -1.42
N LEU A 113 0.81 -1.28 -0.18
CA LEU A 113 -0.53 -1.77 0.21
C LEU A 113 -1.65 -1.32 -0.73
N PRO A 114 -1.68 -0.06 -1.24
CA PRO A 114 -2.73 0.37 -2.15
C PRO A 114 -2.85 -0.49 -3.42
N ILE A 115 -1.77 -1.13 -3.89
CA ILE A 115 -1.78 -1.96 -5.11
C ILE A 115 -2.76 -3.13 -4.92
N GLY A 116 -2.55 -3.94 -3.89
CA GLY A 116 -3.38 -5.13 -3.64
C GLY A 116 -4.83 -4.78 -3.35
N ILE A 117 -5.08 -3.72 -2.58
CA ILE A 117 -6.44 -3.29 -2.27
C ILE A 117 -7.15 -2.72 -3.52
N THR A 118 -6.44 -2.00 -4.40
CA THR A 118 -7.00 -1.53 -5.68
C THR A 118 -7.40 -2.70 -6.55
N TRP A 119 -6.53 -3.72 -6.69
CA TRP A 119 -6.85 -4.93 -7.42
C TRP A 119 -8.10 -5.63 -6.84
N LEU A 120 -8.16 -5.80 -5.52
CA LEU A 120 -9.29 -6.44 -4.86
C LEU A 120 -10.60 -5.68 -5.11
N SER A 121 -10.58 -4.35 -4.96
CA SER A 121 -11.74 -3.49 -5.21
C SER A 121 -12.18 -3.57 -6.67
N THR A 122 -11.23 -3.55 -7.61
CA THR A 122 -11.52 -3.68 -9.04
C THR A 122 -12.10 -5.04 -9.39
N LEU A 123 -11.57 -6.11 -8.79
CA LEU A 123 -12.11 -7.47 -8.95
C LEU A 123 -13.58 -7.55 -8.52
N MET A 124 -13.93 -6.87 -7.42
CA MET A 124 -15.27 -6.92 -6.86
C MET A 124 -16.28 -6.02 -7.58
N HIS A 125 -15.83 -4.85 -8.05
CA HIS A 125 -16.72 -3.80 -8.56
C HIS A 125 -16.55 -3.50 -10.04
N GLY A 126 -15.52 -4.06 -10.68
CA GLY A 126 -15.20 -3.83 -12.09
C GLY A 126 -14.63 -2.44 -12.40
N ASN A 127 -14.36 -1.63 -11.38
CA ASN A 127 -13.81 -0.28 -11.52
C ASN A 127 -13.17 0.20 -10.20
N HIS A 128 -12.56 1.41 -10.22
CA HIS A 128 -11.86 2.01 -9.08
C HIS A 128 -12.74 2.92 -8.20
N SER A 129 -14.06 2.95 -8.38
CA SER A 129 -14.93 3.91 -7.67
C SER A 129 -15.14 3.59 -6.18
N HIS A 130 -14.77 2.41 -5.75
CA HIS A 130 -14.92 1.92 -4.37
C HIS A 130 -13.60 1.89 -3.58
N ILE A 131 -12.56 2.56 -4.10
CA ILE A 131 -11.30 2.75 -3.38
C ILE A 131 -10.92 4.23 -3.42
N HIS A 132 -10.60 4.77 -2.25
CA HIS A 132 -10.21 6.17 -2.06
C HIS A 132 -8.88 6.22 -1.34
N VAL A 133 -7.89 6.88 -1.94
CA VAL A 133 -6.61 7.17 -1.29
C VAL A 133 -6.62 8.64 -0.88
N LEU A 134 -6.67 8.90 0.42
CA LEU A 134 -6.90 10.23 0.97
C LEU A 134 -5.76 10.65 1.91
N PRO A 135 -5.47 11.96 2.03
CA PRO A 135 -4.48 12.47 2.97
C PRO A 135 -4.93 12.25 4.41
N GLY A 136 -4.24 11.33 5.12
CA GLY A 136 -4.66 10.82 6.42
C GLY A 136 -4.63 11.86 7.52
N ALA A 137 -3.54 12.62 7.64
CA ALA A 137 -3.41 13.65 8.65
C ALA A 137 -4.54 14.70 8.55
N ARG A 138 -4.85 15.11 7.32
CA ARG A 138 -5.94 16.05 7.07
C ARG A 138 -7.30 15.47 7.45
N MET A 139 -7.60 14.25 7.00
CA MET A 139 -8.88 13.59 7.27
C MET A 139 -9.12 13.40 8.77
N VAL A 140 -8.07 12.98 9.52
CA VAL A 140 -8.14 12.84 10.96
C VAL A 140 -8.32 14.21 11.64
N ALA A 141 -7.55 15.22 11.24
CA ALA A 141 -7.65 16.57 11.77
C ALA A 141 -9.07 17.16 11.60
N GLU A 142 -9.63 17.02 10.39
CA GLU A 142 -11.00 17.49 10.09
C GLU A 142 -12.05 16.74 10.93
N SER A 143 -11.88 15.42 11.11
CA SER A 143 -12.84 14.60 11.87
C SER A 143 -12.93 14.97 13.36
N VAL A 144 -11.88 15.56 13.92
CA VAL A 144 -11.84 16.00 15.33
C VAL A 144 -12.00 17.52 15.49
N GLY A 145 -12.29 18.25 14.40
CA GLY A 145 -12.47 19.71 14.43
C GLY A 145 -11.18 20.48 14.71
N LEU A 146 -10.02 19.89 14.40
CA LEU A 146 -8.70 20.50 14.67
C LEU A 146 -8.49 21.84 13.95
N PRO A 147 -8.94 22.05 12.67
CA PRO A 147 -8.79 23.33 11.99
C PRO A 147 -9.41 24.50 12.76
N GLU A 148 -10.61 24.32 13.30
CA GLU A 148 -11.34 25.33 14.09
C GLU A 148 -10.63 25.60 15.42
N LEU A 149 -10.11 24.55 16.06
CA LEU A 149 -9.37 24.67 17.31
C LEU A 149 -8.05 25.45 17.08
N ILE A 150 -7.30 25.13 16.01
CA ILE A 150 -6.07 25.84 15.64
C ILE A 150 -6.36 27.33 15.36
N HIS A 151 -7.45 27.62 14.62
CA HIS A 151 -7.82 29.00 14.27
C HIS A 151 -8.15 29.85 15.50
N SER A 152 -8.67 29.25 16.55
CA SER A 152 -9.03 29.93 17.81
C SER A 152 -7.91 29.95 18.86
N ALA A 153 -6.79 29.25 18.64
CA ALA A 153 -5.71 29.14 19.60
C ALA A 153 -4.69 30.27 19.46
N ASP A 154 -4.18 30.78 20.59
CA ASP A 154 -3.07 31.73 20.61
C ASP A 154 -1.71 31.06 20.36
N LEU A 155 -1.60 29.77 20.65
CA LEU A 155 -0.38 28.97 20.45
C LEU A 155 -0.75 27.53 20.14
N VAL A 156 -0.09 26.98 19.10
CA VAL A 156 -0.18 25.56 18.78
C VAL A 156 1.19 24.91 18.99
N VAL A 157 1.25 23.84 19.78
CA VAL A 157 2.45 23.03 20.01
C VAL A 157 2.28 21.70 19.33
N THR A 158 3.23 21.37 18.46
CA THR A 158 3.28 20.08 17.76
C THR A 158 4.67 19.48 17.84
N GLY A 159 4.81 18.21 17.54
CA GLY A 159 6.10 17.54 17.52
C GLY A 159 6.02 16.18 16.86
N GLU A 160 7.16 15.70 16.44
CA GLU A 160 7.34 14.36 15.90
C GLU A 160 8.68 13.75 16.33
N GLY A 161 8.80 12.44 16.26
CA GLY A 161 9.98 11.72 16.72
C GLY A 161 11.24 12.01 15.90
N ARG A 162 11.07 12.38 14.62
CA ARG A 162 12.16 12.77 13.71
C ARG A 162 11.64 13.77 12.68
N PHE A 163 12.23 14.95 12.70
CA PHE A 163 11.96 15.96 11.67
C PHE A 163 12.90 15.75 10.48
N ASP A 164 12.35 15.44 9.32
CA ASP A 164 13.09 15.25 8.08
C ASP A 164 12.29 15.73 6.85
N LYS A 165 12.75 15.37 5.64
CA LYS A 165 12.11 15.81 4.38
C LYS A 165 10.66 15.33 4.22
N GLN A 166 10.19 14.39 5.02
CA GLN A 166 8.80 13.91 5.00
C GLN A 166 7.91 14.72 5.97
N SER A 167 8.52 15.54 6.82
CA SER A 167 7.85 16.40 7.81
C SER A 167 7.44 17.77 7.24
N THR A 168 7.82 18.07 6.02
CA THR A 168 7.54 19.30 5.27
C THR A 168 6.82 18.95 3.95
#